data_410ba3fde68fc8ff4799df114778a5db
#
_entry.id   410ba3fde68fc8ff4799df114778a5db
#
_cell.length_a   1.000
_cell.length_b   1.000
_cell.length_c   1.000
_cell.angle_alpha   90.00
_cell.angle_beta   90.00
_cell.angle_gamma   90.00
#
_symmetry.space_group_name_H-M   'P 1'
#
loop_
_entity.id
_entity.type
_entity.pdbx_description
1 polymer ?
#
loop_
_entity_poly.entity_id
_entity_poly.type
_entity_poly.pdbx_seq_one_letter_code
_entity_poly.pdbx_strand_id
1 'polypeptide(L)'
;SGLGGSDTHHEGLEARQDLEEYVEELVEERRANPTYLHDEKGNEICLDIISELCHSEIDGSVMSTEEITSFIALVVGGGGETTRGAILNLWYLLLQHPDQYRQVKENEELWDTAFHEMLRHSTSIGGQPRHNTFDIVMHGVHIPAGSLMHMVDVSANHDERIFKDPEEFNIFRDDLYSGKILRSGHNKEGKCSHMAFGVGPHLCPGAWISHQETVIGSQILDGVFKNVRINTDRMPKDIDGKSLAPIGLKSIRELWLDFDLPD
;
A
#
# COMPACT_ATOMS: atom_id res chain seq x y z
N SER A 1 14.23 -5.94 -2.37
CA SER A 1 13.79 -4.85 -3.28
C SER A 1 14.91 -4.47 -4.23
N GLY A 2 14.81 -4.83 -5.51
CA GLY A 2 15.85 -4.76 -6.53
C GLY A 2 16.21 -3.38 -7.08
N LEU A 3 16.33 -2.35 -6.25
CA LEU A 3 16.73 -1.00 -6.65
C LEU A 3 18.02 -0.51 -6.00
N GLY A 4 18.76 -1.40 -5.33
CA GLY A 4 20.09 -1.14 -4.85
C GLY A 4 21.16 -1.51 -5.89
N GLY A 5 22.39 -1.01 -5.74
CA GLY A 5 23.52 -1.34 -6.59
C GLY A 5 23.81 -2.84 -6.66
N SER A 6 24.79 -3.25 -7.45
CA SER A 6 25.09 -4.66 -7.79
C SER A 6 25.13 -5.64 -6.59
N ASP A 7 25.57 -5.18 -5.42
CA ASP A 7 25.67 -6.04 -4.22
C ASP A 7 24.29 -6.33 -3.61
N THR A 8 23.41 -5.34 -3.54
CA THR A 8 22.05 -5.52 -3.02
C THR A 8 21.15 -6.34 -3.97
N HIS A 9 21.49 -6.41 -5.26
CA HIS A 9 20.77 -7.25 -6.22
C HIS A 9 21.02 -8.73 -5.96
N HIS A 10 22.26 -9.11 -5.65
CA HIS A 10 22.63 -10.50 -5.34
C HIS A 10 21.98 -10.96 -4.04
N GLU A 11 22.10 -10.16 -2.98
CA GLU A 11 21.42 -10.44 -1.70
C GLU A 11 19.90 -10.57 -1.85
N GLY A 12 19.29 -9.75 -2.72
CA GLY A 12 17.85 -9.83 -2.99
C GLY A 12 17.44 -11.11 -3.75
N LEU A 13 18.30 -11.63 -4.61
CA LEU A 13 18.05 -12.90 -5.30
C LEU A 13 18.19 -14.10 -4.35
N GLU A 14 19.21 -14.10 -3.48
CA GLU A 14 19.39 -15.13 -2.45
C GLU A 14 18.20 -15.16 -1.48
N ALA A 15 17.82 -14.01 -0.93
CA ALA A 15 16.66 -13.90 -0.03
C ALA A 15 15.35 -14.34 -0.69
N ARG A 16 15.19 -14.11 -1.99
CA ARG A 16 14.06 -14.61 -2.75
C ARG A 16 14.09 -16.13 -2.87
N GLN A 17 15.24 -16.71 -3.16
CA GLN A 17 15.39 -18.15 -3.27
C GLN A 17 15.12 -18.84 -1.94
N ASP A 18 15.66 -18.31 -0.83
CA ASP A 18 15.40 -18.81 0.53
C ASP A 18 13.89 -18.77 0.87
N LEU A 19 13.20 -17.70 0.47
CA LEU A 19 11.75 -17.60 0.64
C LEU A 19 11.00 -18.62 -0.21
N GLU A 20 11.41 -18.81 -1.46
CA GLU A 20 10.79 -19.77 -2.37
C GLU A 20 10.93 -21.20 -1.81
N GLU A 21 12.12 -21.63 -1.38
CA GLU A 21 12.36 -22.93 -0.76
C GLU A 21 11.52 -23.13 0.51
N TYR A 22 11.47 -22.12 1.40
CA TYR A 22 10.65 -22.17 2.61
C TYR A 22 9.16 -22.31 2.34
N VAL A 23 8.64 -21.58 1.35
CA VAL A 23 7.22 -21.66 0.98
C VAL A 23 6.88 -23.00 0.32
N GLU A 24 7.79 -23.55 -0.50
CA GLU A 24 7.60 -24.88 -1.12
C GLU A 24 7.43 -25.96 -0.05
N GLU A 25 8.30 -25.96 0.98
CA GLU A 25 8.17 -26.90 2.11
C GLU A 25 6.81 -26.77 2.83
N LEU A 26 6.35 -25.53 3.07
CA LEU A 26 5.05 -25.30 3.69
C LEU A 26 3.88 -25.77 2.81
N VAL A 27 3.95 -25.56 1.50
CA VAL A 27 2.93 -26.02 0.56
C VAL A 27 2.82 -27.56 0.56
N GLU A 28 3.96 -28.26 0.55
CA GLU A 28 4.00 -29.71 0.63
C GLU A 28 3.36 -30.21 1.95
N GLU A 29 3.73 -29.59 3.07
CA GLU A 29 3.18 -29.91 4.38
C GLU A 29 1.65 -29.71 4.43
N ARG A 30 1.16 -28.54 3.97
CA ARG A 30 -0.27 -28.20 4.00
C ARG A 30 -1.11 -29.07 3.08
N ARG A 31 -0.54 -29.51 1.94
CA ARG A 31 -1.21 -30.46 1.03
C ARG A 31 -1.31 -31.85 1.63
N ALA A 32 -0.24 -32.31 2.29
CA ALA A 32 -0.21 -33.62 2.90
C ALA A 32 -1.08 -33.72 4.17
N ASN A 33 -1.16 -32.60 4.94
CA ASN A 33 -1.83 -32.54 6.22
C ASN A 33 -2.72 -31.30 6.33
N PRO A 34 -3.87 -31.27 5.63
CA PRO A 34 -4.81 -30.16 5.71
C PRO A 34 -5.25 -29.91 7.15
N THR A 35 -5.06 -28.69 7.64
CA THR A 35 -5.48 -28.30 8.98
C THR A 35 -6.57 -27.24 8.87
N TYR A 36 -7.67 -27.49 9.54
CA TYR A 36 -8.84 -26.62 9.58
C TYR A 36 -9.08 -26.10 10.98
N LEU A 37 -9.54 -24.85 11.06
CA LEU A 37 -10.13 -24.24 12.24
C LEU A 37 -11.65 -24.19 12.05
N HIS A 38 -12.38 -23.89 13.12
CA HIS A 38 -13.82 -23.65 13.03
C HIS A 38 -14.09 -22.17 13.37
N ASP A 39 -14.89 -21.52 12.56
CA ASP A 39 -15.38 -20.18 12.85
C ASP A 39 -16.43 -20.19 13.97
N GLU A 40 -16.89 -19.01 14.40
CA GLU A 40 -17.92 -18.88 15.45
C GLU A 40 -19.26 -19.53 15.08
N LYS A 41 -19.50 -19.84 13.81
CA LYS A 41 -20.69 -20.51 13.28
C LYS A 41 -20.49 -22.01 13.13
N GLY A 42 -19.27 -22.52 13.41
CA GLY A 42 -18.92 -23.93 13.26
C GLY A 42 -18.54 -24.33 11.83
N ASN A 43 -18.33 -23.40 10.90
CA ASN A 43 -17.84 -23.73 9.57
C ASN A 43 -16.33 -23.98 9.63
N GLU A 44 -15.88 -24.95 8.82
CA GLU A 44 -14.44 -25.18 8.63
C GLU A 44 -13.82 -24.04 7.83
N ILE A 45 -12.70 -23.53 8.34
CA ILE A 45 -11.86 -22.53 7.68
C ILE A 45 -10.42 -23.02 7.65
N CYS A 46 -9.68 -22.72 6.58
CA CYS A 46 -8.27 -23.06 6.52
C CYS A 46 -7.45 -22.35 7.60
N LEU A 47 -6.41 -23.01 8.11
CA LEU A 47 -5.55 -22.50 9.17
C LEU A 47 -4.85 -21.19 8.80
N ASP A 48 -4.39 -21.12 7.56
CA ASP A 48 -3.61 -20.00 7.02
C ASP A 48 -3.86 -19.82 5.51
N ILE A 49 -3.31 -18.74 4.95
CA ILE A 49 -3.48 -18.42 3.53
C ILE A 49 -2.87 -19.48 2.60
N ILE A 50 -1.77 -20.15 3.01
CA ILE A 50 -1.14 -21.20 2.20
C ILE A 50 -2.07 -22.40 2.14
N SER A 51 -2.68 -22.78 3.27
CA SER A 51 -3.70 -23.85 3.32
C SER A 51 -4.88 -23.54 2.41
N GLU A 52 -5.38 -22.30 2.44
CA GLU A 52 -6.47 -21.86 1.55
C GLU A 52 -6.08 -21.99 0.08
N LEU A 53 -4.91 -21.49 -0.31
CA LEU A 53 -4.43 -21.57 -1.70
C LEU A 53 -4.16 -23.00 -2.17
N CYS A 54 -3.74 -23.89 -1.26
CA CYS A 54 -3.52 -25.31 -1.57
C CYS A 54 -4.80 -26.05 -1.93
N HIS A 55 -5.94 -25.62 -1.42
CA HIS A 55 -7.21 -26.34 -1.51
C HIS A 55 -8.30 -25.60 -2.29
N SER A 56 -8.10 -24.31 -2.59
CA SER A 56 -9.05 -23.54 -3.37
C SER A 56 -8.99 -23.91 -4.85
N GLU A 57 -10.15 -24.17 -5.45
CA GLU A 57 -10.31 -24.35 -6.90
C GLU A 57 -10.56 -23.01 -7.59
N ILE A 58 -9.76 -22.72 -8.62
CA ILE A 58 -9.92 -21.58 -9.52
C ILE A 58 -10.08 -22.10 -10.93
N ASP A 59 -11.21 -21.82 -11.57
CA ASP A 59 -11.55 -22.30 -12.93
C ASP A 59 -11.42 -23.84 -13.09
N GLY A 60 -11.74 -24.59 -12.03
CA GLY A 60 -11.73 -26.06 -12.02
C GLY A 60 -10.34 -26.68 -11.80
N SER A 61 -9.36 -25.92 -11.39
CA SER A 61 -8.02 -26.41 -11.01
C SER A 61 -7.53 -25.78 -9.72
N VAL A 62 -6.74 -26.52 -8.94
CA VAL A 62 -6.00 -26.01 -7.80
C VAL A 62 -4.70 -25.36 -8.27
N MET A 63 -4.24 -24.36 -7.55
CA MET A 63 -2.96 -23.69 -7.85
C MET A 63 -1.79 -24.68 -7.74
N SER A 64 -0.83 -24.56 -8.63
CA SER A 64 0.45 -25.28 -8.54
C SER A 64 1.29 -24.75 -7.38
N THR A 65 2.31 -25.51 -6.97
CA THR A 65 3.27 -25.04 -5.95
C THR A 65 3.95 -23.75 -6.39
N GLU A 66 4.40 -23.67 -7.64
CA GLU A 66 5.04 -22.49 -8.22
C GLU A 66 4.12 -21.26 -8.21
N GLU A 67 2.83 -21.42 -8.53
CA GLU A 67 1.85 -20.32 -8.47
C GLU A 67 1.64 -19.82 -7.03
N ILE A 68 1.52 -20.73 -6.06
CA ILE A 68 1.38 -20.40 -4.64
C ILE A 68 2.64 -19.68 -4.14
N THR A 69 3.81 -20.20 -4.43
CA THR A 69 5.10 -19.62 -4.04
C THR A 69 5.26 -18.21 -4.61
N SER A 70 4.97 -18.04 -5.90
CA SER A 70 4.99 -16.73 -6.54
C SER A 70 3.99 -15.74 -5.91
N PHE A 71 2.80 -16.21 -5.56
CA PHE A 71 1.78 -15.38 -4.90
C PHE A 71 2.21 -14.97 -3.49
N ILE A 72 2.76 -15.89 -2.69
CA ILE A 72 3.25 -15.57 -1.35
C ILE A 72 4.43 -14.58 -1.41
N ALA A 73 5.37 -14.78 -2.34
CA ALA A 73 6.46 -13.82 -2.56
C ALA A 73 5.94 -12.42 -2.91
N LEU A 74 4.88 -12.34 -3.72
CA LEU A 74 4.21 -11.07 -4.04
C LEU A 74 3.57 -10.44 -2.78
N VAL A 75 2.88 -11.22 -1.95
CA VAL A 75 2.22 -10.75 -0.73
C VAL A 75 3.24 -10.24 0.28
N VAL A 76 4.32 -10.98 0.52
CA VAL A 76 5.41 -10.58 1.44
C VAL A 76 6.11 -9.31 0.93
N GLY A 77 6.51 -9.29 -0.35
CA GLY A 77 7.16 -8.13 -0.95
C GLY A 77 6.27 -6.88 -1.03
N GLY A 78 4.98 -7.06 -1.33
CA GLY A 78 4.03 -5.96 -1.46
C GLY A 78 3.53 -5.42 -0.12
N GLY A 79 3.42 -6.28 0.90
CA GLY A 79 2.81 -5.92 2.19
C GLY A 79 3.78 -5.25 3.18
N GLY A 80 5.04 -5.69 3.20
CA GLY A 80 5.98 -5.29 4.25
C GLY A 80 6.35 -3.81 4.26
N GLU A 81 6.77 -3.27 3.12
CA GLU A 81 7.28 -1.90 3.07
C GLU A 81 6.21 -0.85 2.80
N THR A 82 5.20 -1.17 1.99
CA THR A 82 4.20 -0.18 1.55
C THR A 82 3.30 0.28 2.68
N THR A 83 2.80 -0.64 3.49
CA THR A 83 1.95 -0.31 4.66
C THR A 83 2.76 0.37 5.76
N ARG A 84 3.99 -0.09 6.04
CA ARG A 84 4.91 0.62 6.93
C ARG A 84 5.11 2.07 6.47
N GLY A 85 5.38 2.26 5.18
CA GLY A 85 5.52 3.59 4.58
C GLY A 85 4.26 4.44 4.71
N ALA A 86 3.08 3.85 4.55
CA ALA A 86 1.80 4.54 4.72
C ALA A 86 1.62 5.03 6.16
N ILE A 87 1.91 4.20 7.17
CA ILE A 87 1.87 4.59 8.59
C ILE A 87 2.82 5.77 8.84
N LEU A 88 4.08 5.67 8.39
CA LEU A 88 5.07 6.73 8.61
C LEU A 88 4.69 8.03 7.90
N ASN A 89 4.18 7.95 6.66
CA ASN A 89 3.72 9.12 5.91
C ASN A 89 2.51 9.78 6.60
N LEU A 90 1.55 8.99 7.09
CA LEU A 90 0.38 9.52 7.79
C LEU A 90 0.78 10.28 9.05
N TRP A 91 1.59 9.66 9.90
CA TRP A 91 2.07 10.30 11.13
C TRP A 91 2.91 11.55 10.85
N TYR A 92 3.80 11.47 9.86
CA TYR A 92 4.61 12.63 9.48
C TYR A 92 3.74 13.81 9.02
N LEU A 93 2.80 13.56 8.11
CA LEU A 93 1.92 14.60 7.58
C LEU A 93 1.03 15.20 8.67
N LEU A 94 0.42 14.38 9.51
CA LEU A 94 -0.40 14.88 10.62
C LEU A 94 0.42 15.73 11.61
N LEU A 95 1.65 15.32 11.94
CA LEU A 95 2.51 16.07 12.84
C LEU A 95 3.05 17.36 12.22
N GLN A 96 3.15 17.44 10.90
CA GLN A 96 3.44 18.70 10.18
C GLN A 96 2.23 19.64 10.11
N HIS A 97 1.01 19.12 10.32
CA HIS A 97 -0.25 19.86 10.29
C HIS A 97 -0.99 19.75 11.64
N PRO A 98 -0.47 20.35 12.71
CA PRO A 98 -0.95 20.13 14.08
C PRO A 98 -2.42 20.52 14.30
N ASP A 99 -2.95 21.45 13.50
CA ASP A 99 -4.36 21.82 13.58
C ASP A 99 -5.27 20.73 13.02
N GLN A 100 -4.87 20.06 11.95
CA GLN A 100 -5.58 18.92 11.39
C GLN A 100 -5.45 17.71 12.32
N TYR A 101 -4.26 17.46 12.86
CA TYR A 101 -4.04 16.37 13.80
C TYR A 101 -4.90 16.50 15.06
N ARG A 102 -5.05 17.71 15.62
CA ARG A 102 -5.95 17.95 16.75
C ARG A 102 -7.38 17.53 16.44
N GLN A 103 -7.90 17.87 15.26
CA GLN A 103 -9.25 17.47 14.85
C GLN A 103 -9.40 15.96 14.64
N VAL A 104 -8.37 15.28 14.10
CA VAL A 104 -8.34 13.83 14.02
C VAL A 104 -8.43 13.19 15.41
N LYS A 105 -7.77 13.75 16.43
CA LYS A 105 -7.86 13.29 17.83
C LYS A 105 -9.22 13.52 18.47
N GLU A 106 -9.91 14.57 18.09
CA GLU A 106 -11.25 14.92 18.59
C GLU A 106 -12.36 14.13 17.90
N ASN A 107 -12.13 13.65 16.67
CA ASN A 107 -13.08 12.88 15.87
C ASN A 107 -12.38 11.70 15.18
N GLU A 108 -12.61 10.51 15.72
CA GLU A 108 -12.00 9.27 15.22
C GLU A 108 -12.34 8.93 13.75
N GLU A 109 -13.46 9.40 13.22
CA GLU A 109 -13.82 9.19 11.82
C GLU A 109 -12.86 9.89 10.84
N LEU A 110 -12.17 10.94 11.31
CA LEU A 110 -11.21 11.67 10.49
C LEU A 110 -9.91 10.88 10.22
N TRP A 111 -9.62 9.82 10.97
CA TRP A 111 -8.50 8.93 10.65
C TRP A 111 -8.64 8.30 9.27
N ASP A 112 -9.85 7.90 8.92
CA ASP A 112 -10.17 7.36 7.59
C ASP A 112 -9.92 8.39 6.48
N THR A 113 -10.43 9.60 6.67
CA THR A 113 -10.22 10.72 5.74
C THR A 113 -8.75 11.09 5.62
N ALA A 114 -8.02 11.13 6.74
CA ALA A 114 -6.59 11.42 6.77
C ALA A 114 -5.78 10.34 6.04
N PHE A 115 -6.17 9.06 6.17
CA PHE A 115 -5.56 7.96 5.43
C PHE A 115 -5.71 8.14 3.91
N HIS A 116 -6.91 8.42 3.43
CA HIS A 116 -7.14 8.63 2.01
C HIS A 116 -6.41 9.86 1.46
N GLU A 117 -6.40 10.96 2.19
CA GLU A 117 -5.65 12.16 1.79
C GLU A 117 -4.14 11.93 1.83
N MET A 118 -3.62 11.20 2.82
CA MET A 118 -2.21 10.81 2.85
C MET A 118 -1.85 9.99 1.60
N LEU A 119 -2.67 9.03 1.22
CA LEU A 119 -2.43 8.22 0.02
C LEU A 119 -2.52 9.03 -1.29
N ARG A 120 -3.38 10.03 -1.35
CA ARG A 120 -3.41 10.96 -2.48
C ARG A 120 -2.13 11.80 -2.52
N HIS A 121 -1.78 12.43 -1.40
CA HIS A 121 -0.67 13.37 -1.31
C HIS A 121 0.70 12.67 -1.37
N SER A 122 0.86 11.56 -0.64
CA SER A 122 2.16 10.89 -0.43
C SER A 122 2.03 9.37 -0.51
N THR A 123 1.65 8.86 -1.69
CA THR A 123 1.55 7.41 -1.91
C THR A 123 2.91 6.72 -1.79
N SER A 124 2.91 5.49 -1.28
CA SER A 124 4.11 4.68 -1.17
C SER A 124 4.69 4.24 -2.52
N ILE A 125 3.83 4.04 -3.53
CA ILE A 125 4.23 3.67 -4.90
C ILE A 125 3.90 4.81 -5.83
N GLY A 126 4.91 5.33 -6.53
CA GLY A 126 4.77 6.50 -7.41
C GLY A 126 4.17 6.21 -8.78
N GLY A 127 4.16 4.96 -9.22
CA GLY A 127 3.62 4.55 -10.51
C GLY A 127 4.00 3.12 -10.87
N GLN A 128 3.44 2.61 -11.97
CA GLN A 128 3.60 1.23 -12.39
C GLN A 128 3.83 1.08 -13.88
N PRO A 129 4.73 0.17 -14.32
CA PRO A 129 4.93 -0.12 -15.73
C PRO A 129 3.80 -0.99 -16.30
N ARG A 130 3.50 -0.78 -17.59
CA ARG A 130 2.60 -1.63 -18.39
C ARG A 130 3.14 -1.76 -19.79
N HIS A 131 2.93 -2.91 -20.42
CA HIS A 131 3.11 -3.05 -21.86
C HIS A 131 1.74 -2.96 -22.55
N ASN A 132 1.61 -2.10 -23.54
CA ASN A 132 0.42 -2.09 -24.36
C ASN A 132 0.41 -3.29 -25.32
N THR A 133 -0.74 -3.92 -25.49
CA THR A 133 -0.90 -5.12 -26.32
C THR A 133 -1.29 -4.82 -27.77
N PHE A 134 -1.64 -3.58 -28.07
CA PHE A 134 -2.04 -3.10 -29.41
C PHE A 134 -1.59 -1.65 -29.59
N ASP A 135 -1.54 -1.21 -30.84
CA ASP A 135 -1.21 0.18 -31.17
C ASP A 135 -2.27 1.12 -30.62
N ILE A 136 -1.83 2.20 -29.98
CA ILE A 136 -2.72 3.24 -29.45
C ILE A 136 -2.25 4.62 -29.90
N VAL A 137 -3.18 5.57 -29.93
CA VAL A 137 -2.87 6.99 -30.14
C VAL A 137 -3.32 7.77 -28.92
N MET A 138 -2.37 8.41 -28.22
CA MET A 138 -2.65 9.28 -27.08
C MET A 138 -2.20 10.69 -27.37
N HIS A 139 -3.10 11.65 -27.29
CA HIS A 139 -2.83 13.07 -27.58
C HIS A 139 -2.10 13.31 -28.92
N GLY A 140 -2.45 12.55 -29.96
CA GLY A 140 -1.85 12.63 -31.28
C GLY A 140 -0.50 11.89 -31.43
N VAL A 141 0.01 11.26 -30.36
CA VAL A 141 1.24 10.46 -30.41
C VAL A 141 0.88 8.99 -30.61
N HIS A 142 1.44 8.38 -31.66
CA HIS A 142 1.32 6.94 -31.90
C HIS A 142 2.27 6.16 -30.98
N ILE A 143 1.73 5.21 -30.25
CA ILE A 143 2.45 4.32 -29.33
C ILE A 143 2.28 2.89 -29.87
N PRO A 144 3.34 2.26 -30.40
CA PRO A 144 3.27 0.91 -30.95
C PRO A 144 2.95 -0.14 -29.91
N ALA A 145 2.33 -1.23 -30.33
CA ALA A 145 2.15 -2.43 -29.50
C ALA A 145 3.49 -2.91 -28.94
N GLY A 146 3.47 -3.39 -27.69
CA GLY A 146 4.67 -3.83 -26.96
C GLY A 146 5.51 -2.70 -26.34
N SER A 147 5.11 -1.43 -26.52
CA SER A 147 5.80 -0.32 -25.85
C SER A 147 5.66 -0.40 -24.35
N LEU A 148 6.75 -0.14 -23.62
CA LEU A 148 6.72 0.04 -22.17
C LEU A 148 6.13 1.42 -21.85
N MET A 149 5.01 1.43 -21.19
CA MET A 149 4.33 2.62 -20.69
C MET A 149 4.50 2.72 -19.17
N HIS A 150 4.68 3.92 -18.67
CA HIS A 150 4.71 4.15 -17.22
C HIS A 150 3.48 4.93 -16.78
N MET A 151 2.64 4.30 -15.96
CA MET A 151 1.51 4.97 -15.33
C MET A 151 2.01 5.64 -14.05
N VAL A 152 2.00 6.97 -14.00
CA VAL A 152 2.55 7.76 -12.90
C VAL A 152 1.41 8.14 -11.96
N ASP A 153 1.15 7.30 -10.95
CA ASP A 153 0.05 7.46 -10.01
C ASP A 153 0.17 8.76 -9.20
N VAL A 154 1.39 9.16 -8.87
CA VAL A 154 1.66 10.46 -8.19
C VAL A 154 1.17 11.62 -9.04
N SER A 155 1.42 11.61 -10.35
CA SER A 155 0.95 12.67 -11.24
C SER A 155 -0.59 12.71 -11.32
N ALA A 156 -1.23 11.55 -11.34
CA ALA A 156 -2.69 11.47 -11.33
C ALA A 156 -3.29 11.99 -10.01
N ASN A 157 -2.64 11.68 -8.89
CA ASN A 157 -3.06 12.14 -7.57
C ASN A 157 -2.84 13.65 -7.34
N HIS A 158 -2.02 14.29 -8.17
CA HIS A 158 -1.73 15.73 -8.13
C HIS A 158 -2.25 16.48 -9.37
N ASP A 159 -3.20 15.90 -10.10
CA ASP A 159 -3.80 16.53 -11.26
C ASP A 159 -4.71 17.70 -10.83
N GLU A 160 -4.30 18.93 -11.13
CA GLU A 160 -5.04 20.16 -10.81
C GLU A 160 -6.41 20.27 -11.50
N ARG A 161 -6.65 19.45 -12.52
CA ARG A 161 -7.96 19.35 -13.19
C ARG A 161 -8.98 18.57 -12.37
N ILE A 162 -8.48 17.78 -11.41
CA ILE A 162 -9.27 16.88 -10.55
C ILE A 162 -9.26 17.36 -9.10
N PHE A 163 -8.07 17.68 -8.57
CA PHE A 163 -7.88 18.06 -7.18
C PHE A 163 -7.46 19.54 -7.09
N LYS A 164 -8.23 20.31 -6.35
CA LYS A 164 -7.91 21.71 -6.09
C LYS A 164 -6.70 21.78 -5.13
N ASP A 165 -5.76 22.69 -5.42
CA ASP A 165 -4.54 22.87 -4.63
C ASP A 165 -3.86 21.51 -4.31
N PRO A 166 -3.46 20.71 -5.34
CA PRO A 166 -3.11 19.32 -5.19
C PRO A 166 -1.85 19.07 -4.35
N GLU A 167 -0.98 20.09 -4.21
CA GLU A 167 0.22 20.03 -3.38
C GLU A 167 -0.07 20.23 -1.88
N GLU A 168 -1.28 20.66 -1.52
CA GLU A 168 -1.68 20.82 -0.12
C GLU A 168 -2.17 19.51 0.47
N PHE A 169 -1.66 19.17 1.66
CA PHE A 169 -2.25 18.12 2.48
C PHE A 169 -3.44 18.69 3.25
N ASN A 170 -4.63 18.24 2.91
CA ASN A 170 -5.87 18.73 3.53
C ASN A 170 -6.88 17.60 3.72
N ILE A 171 -7.03 17.12 4.94
CA ILE A 171 -7.98 16.05 5.29
C ILE A 171 -9.45 16.43 5.11
N PHE A 172 -9.75 17.72 4.91
CA PHE A 172 -11.10 18.25 4.73
C PHE A 172 -11.46 18.54 3.28
N ARG A 173 -10.61 18.08 2.32
CA ARG A 173 -10.93 18.33 0.91
C ARG A 173 -12.23 17.64 0.49
N ASP A 174 -13.00 18.33 -0.33
CA ASP A 174 -14.30 17.88 -0.79
C ASP A 174 -14.29 17.22 -2.18
N ASP A 175 -13.16 17.24 -2.83
CA ASP A 175 -12.94 16.67 -4.18
C ASP A 175 -12.39 15.24 -4.16
N LEU A 176 -11.94 14.73 -3.00
CA LEU A 176 -11.47 13.37 -2.82
C LEU A 176 -12.57 12.46 -2.27
N TYR A 177 -12.79 11.31 -2.91
CA TYR A 177 -13.59 10.24 -2.36
C TYR A 177 -12.77 9.42 -1.34
N SER A 178 -13.19 9.45 -0.10
CA SER A 178 -12.55 8.78 1.06
C SER A 178 -13.38 7.63 1.64
N GLY A 179 -14.23 7.03 0.86
CA GLY A 179 -15.06 5.90 1.30
C GLY A 179 -14.47 4.54 0.91
N LYS A 180 -15.32 3.51 0.94
CA LYS A 180 -14.93 2.14 0.62
C LYS A 180 -14.14 2.06 -0.69
N ILE A 181 -12.98 1.41 -0.64
CA ILE A 181 -12.12 1.17 -1.80
C ILE A 181 -12.89 0.41 -2.88
N LEU A 182 -12.97 0.99 -4.07
CA LEU A 182 -13.76 0.47 -5.18
C LEU A 182 -12.88 0.00 -6.33
N ARG A 183 -13.11 -1.21 -6.79
CA ARG A 183 -12.37 -1.78 -7.93
C ARG A 183 -12.53 -0.97 -9.23
N SER A 184 -13.69 -0.39 -9.45
CA SER A 184 -14.04 0.39 -10.66
C SER A 184 -14.12 1.89 -10.42
N GLY A 185 -13.97 2.34 -9.17
CA GLY A 185 -14.41 3.66 -8.77
C GLY A 185 -13.31 4.70 -8.75
N HIS A 186 -13.17 5.43 -9.84
CA HIS A 186 -12.38 6.66 -9.85
C HIS A 186 -13.20 7.87 -9.45
N ASN A 187 -14.52 7.79 -9.63
CA ASN A 187 -15.43 8.89 -9.36
C ASN A 187 -16.73 8.34 -8.78
N LYS A 188 -17.06 8.76 -7.59
CA LYS A 188 -18.31 8.46 -6.91
C LYS A 188 -18.84 9.73 -6.27
N GLU A 189 -20.12 10.02 -6.47
CA GLU A 189 -20.75 11.23 -5.93
C GLU A 189 -20.09 12.54 -6.39
N GLY A 190 -19.49 12.54 -7.61
CA GLY A 190 -18.77 13.70 -8.14
C GLY A 190 -17.33 13.84 -7.63
N LYS A 191 -16.84 12.87 -6.85
CA LYS A 191 -15.47 12.88 -6.31
C LYS A 191 -14.63 11.76 -6.92
N CYS A 192 -13.34 12.01 -7.16
CA CYS A 192 -12.38 11.00 -7.58
C CYS A 192 -11.72 10.35 -6.37
N SER A 193 -11.44 9.03 -6.44
CA SER A 193 -10.54 8.37 -5.51
C SER A 193 -9.09 8.61 -5.92
N HIS A 194 -8.16 8.47 -4.96
CA HIS A 194 -6.73 8.42 -5.26
C HIS A 194 -6.37 7.14 -6.04
N MET A 195 -5.22 7.16 -6.72
CA MET A 195 -4.72 6.06 -7.55
C MET A 195 -3.72 5.15 -6.82
N ALA A 196 -3.46 5.37 -5.52
CA ALA A 196 -2.41 4.69 -4.75
C ALA A 196 -2.53 3.16 -4.71
N PHE A 197 -3.73 2.62 -4.81
CA PHE A 197 -3.99 1.18 -4.88
C PHE A 197 -4.23 0.67 -6.30
N GLY A 198 -4.06 1.53 -7.30
CA GLY A 198 -4.45 1.20 -8.67
C GLY A 198 -5.96 1.02 -8.84
N VAL A 199 -6.36 0.48 -9.97
CA VAL A 199 -7.77 0.29 -10.35
C VAL A 199 -7.95 -0.93 -11.24
N GLY A 200 -9.19 -1.38 -11.38
CA GLY A 200 -9.58 -2.47 -12.26
C GLY A 200 -9.14 -3.85 -11.77
N PRO A 201 -8.80 -4.77 -12.70
CA PRO A 201 -8.42 -6.14 -12.35
C PRO A 201 -7.18 -6.23 -11.45
N HIS A 202 -6.28 -5.24 -11.53
CA HIS A 202 -5.05 -5.16 -10.75
C HIS A 202 -5.16 -4.24 -9.53
N LEU A 203 -6.37 -3.94 -9.05
CA LEU A 203 -6.52 -3.26 -7.77
C LEU A 203 -5.76 -4.02 -6.69
N CYS A 204 -5.00 -3.29 -5.87
CA CYS A 204 -4.19 -3.88 -4.80
C CYS A 204 -5.00 -4.84 -3.93
N PRO A 205 -4.62 -6.13 -3.82
CA PRO A 205 -5.35 -7.08 -2.99
C PRO A 205 -5.21 -6.78 -1.49
N GLY A 206 -4.10 -6.13 -1.07
CA GLY A 206 -3.83 -5.71 0.30
C GLY A 206 -4.45 -4.37 0.71
N ALA A 207 -5.21 -3.71 -0.16
CA ALA A 207 -5.73 -2.37 0.12
C ALA A 207 -6.55 -2.29 1.41
N TRP A 208 -7.36 -3.31 1.68
CA TRP A 208 -8.16 -3.37 2.90
C TRP A 208 -7.33 -3.62 4.16
N ILE A 209 -6.36 -4.51 4.10
CA ILE A 209 -5.44 -4.81 5.22
C ILE A 209 -4.61 -3.57 5.52
N SER A 210 -4.03 -2.94 4.50
CA SER A 210 -3.25 -1.70 4.64
C SER A 210 -4.06 -0.58 5.29
N HIS A 211 -5.33 -0.43 4.93
CA HIS A 211 -6.23 0.52 5.56
C HIS A 211 -6.41 0.21 7.06
N GLN A 212 -6.75 -1.04 7.41
CA GLN A 212 -6.96 -1.44 8.79
C GLN A 212 -5.70 -1.27 9.64
N GLU A 213 -4.57 -1.72 9.16
CA GLU A 213 -3.29 -1.60 9.88
C GLU A 213 -2.90 -0.13 10.09
N THR A 214 -3.09 0.71 9.07
CA THR A 214 -2.71 2.12 9.16
C THR A 214 -3.66 2.90 10.06
N VAL A 215 -4.96 2.76 9.88
CA VAL A 215 -5.96 3.53 10.64
C VAL A 215 -6.05 3.04 12.08
N ILE A 216 -6.33 1.76 12.29
CA ILE A 216 -6.51 1.20 13.64
C ILE A 216 -5.18 1.24 14.42
N GLY A 217 -4.06 0.90 13.76
CA GLY A 217 -2.74 0.99 14.38
C GLY A 217 -2.41 2.41 14.82
N SER A 218 -2.73 3.41 14.00
CA SER A 218 -2.52 4.81 14.36
C SER A 218 -3.43 5.28 15.48
N GLN A 219 -4.70 4.88 15.50
CA GLN A 219 -5.63 5.16 16.61
C GLN A 219 -5.13 4.57 17.94
N ILE A 220 -4.63 3.33 17.93
CA ILE A 220 -4.06 2.70 19.11
C ILE A 220 -2.83 3.46 19.59
N LEU A 221 -1.90 3.79 18.69
CA LEU A 221 -0.69 4.53 19.03
C LEU A 221 -1.01 5.92 19.61
N ASP A 222 -1.95 6.66 19.01
CA ASP A 222 -2.41 7.95 19.52
C ASP A 222 -3.08 7.85 20.90
N GLY A 223 -3.80 6.77 21.14
CA GLY A 223 -4.41 6.49 22.45
C GLY A 223 -3.39 6.21 23.55
N VAL A 224 -2.27 5.56 23.20
CA VAL A 224 -1.22 5.17 24.17
C VAL A 224 -0.22 6.29 24.38
N PHE A 225 0.29 6.90 23.34
CA PHE A 225 1.34 7.91 23.44
C PHE A 225 0.75 9.32 23.54
N LYS A 226 1.31 10.14 24.45
CA LYS A 226 0.87 11.52 24.67
C LYS A 226 1.91 12.49 24.08
N ASN A 227 1.43 13.65 23.61
CA ASN A 227 2.28 14.72 23.12
C ASN A 227 3.29 14.25 22.05
N VAL A 228 2.83 13.39 21.13
CA VAL A 228 3.66 12.87 20.05
C VAL A 228 4.15 14.02 19.17
N ARG A 229 5.46 14.03 18.88
CA ARG A 229 6.12 15.05 18.09
C ARG A 229 7.30 14.47 17.32
N ILE A 230 7.66 15.09 16.20
CA ILE A 230 8.83 14.68 15.42
C ILE A 230 10.09 15.03 16.21
N ASN A 231 11.02 14.07 16.31
CA ASN A 231 12.34 14.32 16.90
C ASN A 231 13.15 15.20 15.95
N THR A 232 13.52 16.39 16.41
CA THR A 232 14.24 17.38 15.58
C THR A 232 15.71 17.08 15.39
N ASP A 233 16.31 16.24 16.25
CA ASP A 233 17.71 15.84 16.15
C ASP A 233 17.91 14.66 15.19
N ARG A 234 16.84 13.96 14.87
CA ARG A 234 16.80 12.79 13.98
C ARG A 234 15.74 12.97 12.92
N MET A 235 15.93 13.95 12.04
CA MET A 235 14.99 14.19 10.95
C MET A 235 14.82 12.95 10.07
N PRO A 236 13.61 12.72 9.57
CA PRO A 236 13.33 11.60 8.70
C PRO A 236 14.31 11.54 7.53
N LYS A 237 14.81 10.35 7.23
CA LYS A 237 15.63 10.13 6.02
C LYS A 237 14.71 10.03 4.80
N ASP A 238 15.21 10.48 3.66
CA ASP A 238 14.55 10.47 2.35
C ASP A 238 13.38 11.45 2.18
N ILE A 239 13.30 12.48 3.00
CA ILE A 239 12.37 13.63 2.81
C ILE A 239 13.03 14.76 2.02
N ASP A 240 14.08 14.52 1.38
CA ASP A 240 14.68 15.54 0.55
C ASP A 240 13.79 15.91 -0.61
N GLY A 241 12.68 16.41 -0.59
CA GLY A 241 11.84 16.92 -1.67
C GLY A 241 12.41 16.92 -3.10
N LYS A 242 13.62 16.39 -3.26
CA LYS A 242 14.42 16.20 -4.46
C LYS A 242 14.55 14.77 -4.93
N SER A 243 14.15 13.77 -4.17
CA SER A 243 14.03 12.40 -4.67
C SER A 243 12.73 12.27 -5.46
N LEU A 244 12.64 13.04 -6.52
CA LEU A 244 11.78 12.83 -7.67
C LEU A 244 12.32 11.65 -8.47
N ALA A 245 12.48 10.48 -7.88
CA ALA A 245 12.40 9.28 -8.67
C ALA A 245 10.91 9.15 -9.03
N PRO A 246 10.50 9.39 -10.28
CA PRO A 246 9.09 9.31 -10.66
C PRO A 246 8.56 7.89 -10.55
N ILE A 247 9.37 6.94 -10.13
CA ILE A 247 9.16 5.51 -10.16
C ILE A 247 9.77 4.92 -8.92
N GLY A 248 8.94 4.35 -8.03
CA GLY A 248 9.41 3.63 -6.85
C GLY A 248 8.63 3.96 -5.57
N LEU A 249 9.06 3.38 -4.48
CA LEU A 249 8.49 3.59 -3.16
C LEU A 249 8.77 5.03 -2.69
N LYS A 250 7.71 5.81 -2.53
CA LYS A 250 7.76 7.15 -1.94
C LYS A 250 7.36 7.10 -0.47
N SER A 251 8.13 6.38 0.32
CA SER A 251 7.88 6.24 1.75
C SER A 251 9.02 6.82 2.55
N ILE A 252 8.69 7.43 3.65
CA ILE A 252 9.65 7.73 4.71
C ILE A 252 10.21 6.38 5.19
N ARG A 253 11.52 6.25 5.23
CA ARG A 253 12.17 5.01 5.72
C ARG A 253 12.27 4.95 7.23
N GLU A 254 12.53 6.07 7.86
CA GLU A 254 12.66 6.19 9.31
C GLU A 254 11.97 7.47 9.77
N LEU A 255 11.10 7.36 10.77
CA LEU A 255 10.49 8.48 11.46
C LEU A 255 10.75 8.32 12.96
N TRP A 256 11.50 9.24 13.53
CA TRP A 256 11.80 9.28 14.96
C TRP A 256 10.83 10.22 15.65
N LEU A 257 10.13 9.69 16.65
CA LEU A 257 9.13 10.41 17.41
C LEU A 257 9.53 10.49 18.87
N ASP A 258 9.34 11.66 19.47
CA ASP A 258 9.32 11.84 20.91
C ASP A 258 7.88 11.82 21.38
N PHE A 259 7.64 11.27 22.56
CA PHE A 259 6.31 11.19 23.15
C PHE A 259 6.42 11.08 24.68
N ASP A 260 5.32 11.38 25.34
CA ASP A 260 5.20 11.21 26.76
C ASP A 260 4.40 9.92 27.04
N LEU A 261 4.81 9.13 28.03
CA LEU A 261 4.06 7.96 28.47
C LEU A 261 2.85 8.40 29.32
N PRO A 262 1.76 7.64 29.32
CA PRO A 262 0.67 7.88 30.26
C PRO A 262 1.18 7.66 31.70
N ASP A 263 0.62 8.42 32.63
CA ASP A 263 0.89 8.32 34.08
C ASP A 263 0.47 6.96 34.65
#